data_e75ab0afe3ee1512211f89738c8ea6ea
#
_entry.id   e75ab0afe3ee1512211f89738c8ea6ea
#
_cell.length_a   1.000
_cell.length_b   1.000
_cell.length_c   1.000
_cell.angle_alpha   90.00
_cell.angle_beta   90.00
_cell.angle_gamma   90.00
#
_symmetry.space_group_name_H-M   'P 1'
#
loop_
_entity.id
_entity.type
_entity.pdbx_description
1 polymer ?
#
loop_
_entity_poly.entity_id
_entity_poly.type
_entity_poly.pdbx_seq_one_letter_code
_entity_poly.pdbx_strand_id
1 'polypeptide(L)'
;MAGNATREHTGTDTIRSGLLRSFPSKLPDPTDRRWLLKLAFAQRPVQLVASFGMLAGFICNATTSIVVGRAIDDAVATGRWNRLVLWVGLLVVLFAVNAVAVWFARRYMEITLQQLSHDLRTTVTDRIQDPRGIRGRERTAGGLLSIASTDSNKAAEIVVMTVFPVAELGSILYVAVVVLSIHWQLGLAVLVGAPLVVALSVRAARPLRSRAADRQQALAQAAAAAADAVQGLRIVKGLGVVATMRRRYHGYSSTALDATVRTNAAEARLTMVTESVGAVYVVAIGVTAGWIALHDGLSVGQLITVVGLSQYVVMPMTMLGRNFATRVAISAASGRRVREVLNAPFATPDEASDATTAAVLAAVPSGATPAA
;
A
#
# COMPACT_ATOMS: atom_id res chain seq x y z
N MET A 1 -30.27 34.88 32.13
CA MET A 1 -30.17 34.64 30.67
C MET A 1 -28.86 33.93 30.40
N ALA A 2 -28.85 32.64 30.53
CA ALA A 2 -27.71 31.78 30.15
C ALA A 2 -28.29 30.40 29.78
N GLY A 3 -28.50 30.14 28.57
CA GLY A 3 -29.03 28.88 28.07
C GLY A 3 -29.25 28.95 26.57
N ASN A 4 -28.22 28.57 25.77
CA ASN A 4 -28.40 28.03 24.44
C ASN A 4 -27.06 27.98 23.64
N ALA A 5 -26.07 27.25 24.13
CA ALA A 5 -24.83 27.06 23.35
C ALA A 5 -24.32 25.59 23.26
N THR A 6 -25.16 24.59 23.58
CA THR A 6 -24.67 23.20 23.70
C THR A 6 -25.43 22.20 22.80
N ARG A 7 -26.13 22.62 21.76
CA ARG A 7 -26.95 21.69 20.94
C ARG A 7 -26.62 21.57 19.47
N GLU A 8 -25.60 22.24 18.94
CA GLU A 8 -25.30 22.12 17.48
C GLU A 8 -24.12 21.20 17.11
N HIS A 9 -23.35 20.68 18.06
CA HIS A 9 -22.24 19.77 17.74
C HIS A 9 -22.59 18.27 17.66
N THR A 10 -23.77 17.87 18.13
CA THR A 10 -24.16 16.45 18.21
C THR A 10 -24.70 15.86 16.91
N GLY A 11 -25.18 16.68 15.98
CA GLY A 11 -25.82 16.20 14.75
C GLY A 11 -24.85 15.73 13.65
N THR A 12 -23.74 16.43 13.50
CA THR A 12 -22.71 16.10 12.48
C THR A 12 -21.83 14.92 12.88
N ASP A 13 -21.58 14.73 14.17
CA ASP A 13 -20.81 13.60 14.68
C ASP A 13 -21.63 12.30 14.65
N THR A 14 -22.94 12.36 14.83
CA THR A 14 -23.82 11.17 14.74
C THR A 14 -23.97 10.66 13.29
N ILE A 15 -23.98 11.55 12.31
CA ILE A 15 -24.04 11.16 10.89
C ILE A 15 -22.69 10.60 10.44
N ARG A 16 -21.58 11.19 10.86
CA ARG A 16 -20.22 10.66 10.59
C ARG A 16 -19.98 9.32 11.26
N SER A 17 -20.40 9.16 12.52
CA SER A 17 -20.27 7.90 13.26
C SER A 17 -21.20 6.80 12.73
N GLY A 18 -22.38 7.16 12.22
CA GLY A 18 -23.32 6.23 11.61
C GLY A 18 -22.83 5.62 10.29
N LEU A 19 -22.21 6.44 9.43
CA LEU A 19 -21.62 5.98 8.17
C LEU A 19 -20.37 5.11 8.37
N LEU A 20 -19.61 5.34 9.45
CA LEU A 20 -18.42 4.56 9.79
C LEU A 20 -18.77 3.26 10.54
N ARG A 21 -19.91 3.21 11.27
CA ARG A 21 -20.40 2.02 11.99
C ARG A 21 -21.09 1.01 11.09
N SER A 22 -21.40 1.32 9.85
CA SER A 22 -22.17 0.44 8.97
C SER A 22 -21.42 -0.79 8.44
N PHE A 23 -20.11 -0.89 8.66
CA PHE A 23 -19.31 -2.04 8.21
C PHE A 23 -18.35 -2.52 9.32
N PRO A 24 -18.86 -3.16 10.40
CA PRO A 24 -17.97 -3.69 11.44
C PRO A 24 -17.04 -4.75 10.83
N SER A 25 -15.74 -4.54 10.94
CA SER A 25 -14.77 -5.57 10.58
C SER A 25 -14.84 -6.67 11.65
N LYS A 26 -15.24 -7.86 11.26
CA LYS A 26 -15.04 -9.04 12.12
C LYS A 26 -13.56 -9.42 12.03
N LEU A 27 -12.79 -9.02 13.03
CA LEU A 27 -11.41 -9.46 13.13
C LEU A 27 -11.39 -11.00 13.21
N PRO A 28 -10.52 -11.67 12.43
CA PRO A 28 -10.38 -13.11 12.51
C PRO A 28 -9.76 -13.53 13.85
N ASP A 29 -10.06 -14.74 14.30
CA ASP A 29 -9.48 -15.31 15.50
C ASP A 29 -7.94 -15.33 15.38
N PRO A 30 -7.19 -14.71 16.31
CA PRO A 30 -5.74 -14.63 16.26
C PRO A 30 -5.06 -16.00 16.40
N THR A 31 -5.75 -17.05 16.86
CA THR A 31 -5.22 -18.41 16.93
C THR A 31 -5.11 -19.07 15.55
N ASP A 32 -5.88 -18.62 14.57
CA ASP A 32 -5.94 -19.23 13.24
C ASP A 32 -4.59 -19.09 12.49
N ARG A 33 -4.11 -20.19 11.93
CA ARG A 33 -2.88 -20.23 11.12
C ARG A 33 -2.98 -19.32 9.88
N ARG A 34 -4.19 -19.12 9.34
CA ARG A 34 -4.48 -18.28 8.17
C ARG A 34 -4.96 -16.87 8.55
N TRP A 35 -4.67 -16.42 9.77
CA TRP A 35 -5.13 -15.15 10.31
C TRP A 35 -4.92 -13.97 9.35
N LEU A 36 -3.71 -13.83 8.79
CA LEU A 36 -3.38 -12.73 7.87
C LEU A 36 -4.21 -12.76 6.58
N LEU A 37 -4.45 -13.96 6.03
CA LEU A 37 -5.30 -14.10 4.84
C LEU A 37 -6.75 -13.75 5.17
N LYS A 38 -7.26 -14.19 6.32
CA LYS A 38 -8.62 -13.83 6.76
C LYS A 38 -8.72 -12.33 7.05
N LEU A 39 -7.68 -11.72 7.61
CA LEU A 39 -7.59 -10.29 7.82
C LEU A 39 -7.62 -9.52 6.48
N ALA A 40 -6.90 -10.00 5.47
CA ALA A 40 -6.90 -9.42 4.13
C ALA A 40 -8.30 -9.36 3.50
N PHE A 41 -9.21 -10.23 3.89
CA PHE A 41 -10.60 -10.30 3.41
C PHE A 41 -11.64 -10.00 4.49
N ALA A 42 -11.27 -9.27 5.54
CA ALA A 42 -12.15 -8.99 6.68
C ALA A 42 -13.39 -8.15 6.30
N GLN A 43 -13.27 -7.29 5.30
CA GLN A 43 -14.34 -6.39 4.84
C GLN A 43 -14.71 -6.65 3.36
N ARG A 44 -14.95 -7.92 3.01
CA ARG A 44 -15.21 -8.39 1.64
C ARG A 44 -16.13 -7.50 0.79
N PRO A 45 -17.33 -7.07 1.25
CA PRO A 45 -18.22 -6.32 0.37
C PRO A 45 -17.63 -4.98 -0.06
N VAL A 46 -16.99 -4.24 0.86
CA VAL A 46 -16.38 -2.94 0.55
C VAL A 46 -15.13 -3.11 -0.31
N GLN A 47 -14.33 -4.14 -0.03
CA GLN A 47 -13.15 -4.48 -0.83
C GLN A 47 -13.51 -4.86 -2.27
N LEU A 48 -14.59 -5.61 -2.47
CA LEU A 48 -15.05 -5.94 -3.82
C LEU A 48 -15.45 -4.67 -4.59
N VAL A 49 -16.19 -3.76 -3.96
CA VAL A 49 -16.54 -2.46 -4.58
C VAL A 49 -15.27 -1.67 -4.93
N ALA A 50 -14.29 -1.60 -4.03
CA ALA A 50 -13.02 -0.94 -4.30
C ALA A 50 -12.24 -1.61 -5.43
N SER A 51 -12.20 -2.95 -5.47
CA SER A 51 -11.51 -3.72 -6.51
C SER A 51 -12.15 -3.55 -7.88
N PHE A 52 -13.46 -3.63 -7.96
CA PHE A 52 -14.20 -3.41 -9.22
C PHE A 52 -14.10 -1.95 -9.69
N GLY A 53 -14.19 -0.98 -8.79
CA GLY A 53 -14.00 0.42 -9.14
C GLY A 53 -12.59 0.71 -9.65
N MET A 54 -11.56 0.12 -9.02
CA MET A 54 -10.17 0.26 -9.47
C MET A 54 -9.94 -0.43 -10.82
N LEU A 55 -10.50 -1.64 -11.01
CA LEU A 55 -10.45 -2.36 -12.28
C LEU A 55 -11.15 -1.56 -13.38
N ALA A 56 -12.35 -1.03 -13.13
CA ALA A 56 -13.07 -0.18 -14.07
C ALA A 56 -12.25 1.06 -14.47
N GLY A 57 -11.61 1.73 -13.49
CA GLY A 57 -10.70 2.84 -13.76
C GLY A 57 -9.52 2.44 -14.65
N PHE A 58 -8.90 1.31 -14.38
CA PHE A 58 -7.78 0.79 -15.17
C PHE A 58 -8.22 0.41 -16.60
N ILE A 59 -9.39 -0.23 -16.75
CA ILE A 59 -9.98 -0.52 -18.07
C ILE A 59 -10.31 0.76 -18.82
N CYS A 60 -10.92 1.77 -18.19
CA CYS A 60 -11.19 3.06 -18.81
C CYS A 60 -9.90 3.72 -19.32
N ASN A 61 -8.85 3.69 -18.52
CA ASN A 61 -7.55 4.24 -18.91
C ASN A 61 -6.95 3.50 -20.11
N ALA A 62 -6.97 2.16 -20.11
CA ALA A 62 -6.53 1.37 -21.27
C ALA A 62 -7.39 1.64 -22.52
N THR A 63 -8.72 1.78 -22.35
CA THR A 63 -9.67 2.05 -23.43
C THR A 63 -9.40 3.39 -24.13
N THR A 64 -8.75 4.34 -23.46
CA THR A 64 -8.34 5.61 -24.07
C THR A 64 -7.54 5.40 -25.36
N SER A 65 -6.60 4.45 -25.38
CA SER A 65 -5.80 4.13 -26.58
C SER A 65 -6.66 3.60 -27.74
N ILE A 66 -7.72 2.85 -27.41
CA ILE A 66 -8.66 2.32 -28.40
C ILE A 66 -9.49 3.45 -29.02
N VAL A 67 -9.99 4.34 -28.17
CA VAL A 67 -10.80 5.49 -28.62
C VAL A 67 -9.98 6.44 -29.48
N VAL A 68 -8.72 6.69 -29.10
CA VAL A 68 -7.79 7.51 -29.90
C VAL A 68 -7.51 6.86 -31.27
N GLY A 69 -7.24 5.55 -31.31
CA GLY A 69 -7.01 4.83 -32.54
C GLY A 69 -8.23 4.90 -33.48
N ARG A 70 -9.43 4.65 -32.96
CA ARG A 70 -10.67 4.76 -33.74
C ARG A 70 -10.97 6.20 -34.19
N ALA A 71 -10.64 7.19 -33.36
CA ALA A 71 -10.78 8.59 -33.76
C ALA A 71 -9.89 8.95 -34.96
N ILE A 72 -8.70 8.37 -35.04
CA ILE A 72 -7.78 8.56 -36.16
C ILE A 72 -8.35 7.92 -37.42
N ASP A 73 -8.79 6.68 -37.37
CA ASP A 73 -9.33 5.98 -38.52
C ASP A 73 -10.66 6.58 -39.04
N ASP A 74 -11.57 6.98 -38.14
CA ASP A 74 -12.92 7.43 -38.52
C ASP A 74 -13.01 8.94 -38.78
N ALA A 75 -12.27 9.75 -38.01
CA ALA A 75 -12.37 11.20 -38.09
C ALA A 75 -11.22 11.84 -38.87
N VAL A 76 -9.97 11.51 -38.52
CA VAL A 76 -8.79 12.15 -39.12
C VAL A 76 -8.57 11.65 -40.56
N ALA A 77 -8.61 10.34 -40.78
CA ALA A 77 -8.43 9.76 -42.10
C ALA A 77 -9.54 10.16 -43.10
N THR A 78 -10.76 10.46 -42.60
CA THR A 78 -11.90 10.87 -43.46
C THR A 78 -12.10 12.40 -43.52
N GLY A 79 -11.35 13.20 -42.75
CA GLY A 79 -11.47 14.66 -42.68
C GLY A 79 -12.79 15.16 -42.10
N ARG A 80 -13.54 14.36 -41.37
CA ARG A 80 -14.89 14.67 -40.87
C ARG A 80 -14.83 15.33 -39.48
N TRP A 81 -14.96 16.64 -39.43
CA TRP A 81 -14.95 17.42 -38.19
C TRP A 81 -16.00 16.95 -37.13
N ASN A 82 -17.21 16.65 -37.58
CA ASN A 82 -18.28 16.20 -36.67
C ASN A 82 -17.94 14.89 -35.97
N ARG A 83 -17.24 13.97 -36.66
CA ARG A 83 -16.77 12.71 -36.05
C ARG A 83 -15.65 12.97 -35.05
N LEU A 84 -14.75 13.90 -35.35
CA LEU A 84 -13.68 14.27 -34.41
C LEU A 84 -14.26 14.80 -33.12
N VAL A 85 -15.24 15.73 -33.17
CA VAL A 85 -15.91 16.28 -31.98
C VAL A 85 -16.59 15.16 -31.17
N LEU A 86 -17.22 14.19 -31.84
CA LEU A 86 -17.83 13.04 -31.16
C LEU A 86 -16.80 12.20 -30.42
N TRP A 87 -15.68 11.85 -31.06
CA TRP A 87 -14.64 11.05 -30.43
C TRP A 87 -13.94 11.78 -29.28
N VAL A 88 -13.69 13.09 -29.42
CA VAL A 88 -13.17 13.93 -28.33
C VAL A 88 -14.17 14.00 -27.17
N GLY A 89 -15.46 14.16 -27.46
CA GLY A 89 -16.53 14.09 -26.43
C GLY A 89 -16.53 12.76 -25.70
N LEU A 90 -16.38 11.65 -26.43
CA LEU A 90 -16.29 10.30 -25.83
C LEU A 90 -15.04 10.18 -24.93
N LEU A 91 -13.88 10.75 -25.32
CA LEU A 91 -12.69 10.78 -24.48
C LEU A 91 -12.93 11.56 -23.20
N VAL A 92 -13.58 12.71 -23.26
CA VAL A 92 -13.92 13.50 -22.07
C VAL A 92 -14.82 12.71 -21.12
N VAL A 93 -15.85 12.04 -21.65
CA VAL A 93 -16.72 11.15 -20.86
C VAL A 93 -15.92 10.00 -20.23
N LEU A 94 -15.05 9.35 -21.01
CA LEU A 94 -14.22 8.25 -20.54
C LEU A 94 -13.27 8.69 -19.40
N PHE A 95 -12.65 9.88 -19.51
CA PHE A 95 -11.83 10.44 -18.43
C PHE A 95 -12.66 10.81 -17.20
N ALA A 96 -13.87 11.34 -17.38
CA ALA A 96 -14.76 11.65 -16.27
C ALA A 96 -15.17 10.37 -15.53
N VAL A 97 -15.55 9.32 -16.27
CA VAL A 97 -15.88 7.98 -15.69
C VAL A 97 -14.66 7.39 -14.98
N ASN A 98 -13.47 7.46 -15.59
CA ASN A 98 -12.22 7.03 -14.97
C ASN A 98 -11.97 7.75 -13.65
N ALA A 99 -12.06 9.08 -13.64
CA ALA A 99 -11.81 9.91 -12.46
C ALA A 99 -12.79 9.54 -11.32
N VAL A 100 -14.07 9.40 -11.64
CA VAL A 100 -15.11 9.02 -10.68
C VAL A 100 -14.86 7.59 -10.15
N ALA A 101 -14.61 6.63 -11.03
CA ALA A 101 -14.38 5.23 -10.65
C ALA A 101 -13.15 5.09 -9.73
N VAL A 102 -12.03 5.73 -10.08
CA VAL A 102 -10.80 5.70 -9.28
C VAL A 102 -10.99 6.45 -7.96
N TRP A 103 -11.72 7.59 -7.95
CA TRP A 103 -11.99 8.32 -6.71
C TRP A 103 -12.81 7.48 -5.73
N PHE A 104 -13.90 6.85 -6.20
CA PHE A 104 -14.71 5.96 -5.37
C PHE A 104 -13.88 4.75 -4.88
N ALA A 105 -13.14 4.11 -5.77
CA ALA A 105 -12.31 2.96 -5.43
C ALA A 105 -11.27 3.30 -4.34
N ARG A 106 -10.55 4.42 -4.49
CA ARG A 106 -9.57 4.89 -3.50
C ARG A 106 -10.24 5.25 -2.17
N ARG A 107 -11.39 5.93 -2.23
CA ARG A 107 -12.14 6.30 -1.03
C ARG A 107 -12.57 5.07 -0.23
N TYR A 108 -13.16 4.07 -0.87
CA TYR A 108 -13.59 2.84 -0.19
C TYR A 108 -12.40 2.01 0.30
N MET A 109 -11.33 1.93 -0.46
CA MET A 109 -10.10 1.28 -0.04
C MET A 109 -9.51 1.95 1.21
N GLU A 110 -9.45 3.29 1.24
CA GLU A 110 -8.92 4.04 2.38
C GLU A 110 -9.82 3.87 3.62
N ILE A 111 -11.13 3.94 3.47
CA ILE A 111 -12.08 3.68 4.56
C ILE A 111 -11.83 2.28 5.14
N THR A 112 -11.71 1.26 4.30
CA THR A 112 -11.44 -0.12 4.72
C THR A 112 -10.13 -0.24 5.48
N LEU A 113 -9.06 0.39 4.97
CA LEU A 113 -7.75 0.39 5.59
C LEU A 113 -7.78 1.05 6.97
N GLN A 114 -8.40 2.23 7.07
CA GLN A 114 -8.45 2.99 8.33
C GLN A 114 -9.33 2.30 9.38
N GLN A 115 -10.46 1.72 8.97
CA GLN A 115 -11.32 0.95 9.88
C GLN A 115 -10.59 -0.28 10.41
N LEU A 116 -9.96 -1.06 9.53
CA LEU A 116 -9.22 -2.25 9.96
C LEU A 116 -8.02 -1.89 10.85
N SER A 117 -7.31 -0.80 10.54
CA SER A 117 -6.23 -0.27 11.38
C SER A 117 -6.73 0.15 12.76
N HIS A 118 -7.90 0.81 12.82
CA HIS A 118 -8.53 1.21 14.07
C HIS A 118 -8.93 -0.01 14.91
N ASP A 119 -9.62 -0.98 14.31
CA ASP A 119 -10.08 -2.18 15.01
C ASP A 119 -8.91 -3.04 15.54
N LEU A 120 -7.83 -3.15 14.77
CA LEU A 120 -6.61 -3.81 15.24
C LEU A 120 -5.96 -3.05 16.38
N ARG A 121 -5.90 -1.71 16.30
CA ARG A 121 -5.31 -0.87 17.33
C ARG A 121 -6.10 -0.97 18.62
N THR A 122 -7.41 -0.86 18.59
CA THR A 122 -8.26 -0.98 19.78
C THR A 122 -8.15 -2.37 20.40
N THR A 123 -8.27 -3.44 19.61
CA THR A 123 -8.15 -4.82 20.11
C THR A 123 -6.77 -5.09 20.75
N VAL A 124 -5.68 -4.58 20.15
CA VAL A 124 -4.34 -4.71 20.74
C VAL A 124 -4.21 -3.89 22.02
N THR A 125 -4.79 -2.68 22.05
CA THR A 125 -4.77 -1.82 23.25
C THR A 125 -5.56 -2.44 24.37
N ASP A 126 -6.77 -2.95 24.12
CA ASP A 126 -7.61 -3.66 25.08
C ASP A 126 -6.86 -4.86 25.66
N ARG A 127 -6.13 -5.62 24.79
CA ARG A 127 -5.31 -6.74 25.26
C ARG A 127 -4.13 -6.33 26.13
N ILE A 128 -3.50 -5.17 25.83
CA ILE A 128 -2.39 -4.63 26.63
C ILE A 128 -2.88 -4.11 27.99
N GLN A 129 -4.07 -3.52 28.03
CA GLN A 129 -4.67 -2.94 29.23
C GLN A 129 -5.44 -3.96 30.08
N ASP A 130 -5.54 -5.21 29.61
CA ASP A 130 -6.25 -6.26 30.35
C ASP A 130 -5.64 -6.44 31.77
N PRO A 131 -6.43 -6.38 32.85
CA PRO A 131 -5.94 -6.47 34.23
C PRO A 131 -5.17 -7.76 34.51
N ARG A 132 -5.45 -8.84 33.76
CA ARG A 132 -4.76 -10.12 33.89
C ARG A 132 -3.32 -10.09 33.36
N GLY A 133 -2.94 -9.00 32.70
CA GLY A 133 -1.60 -8.79 32.17
C GLY A 133 -1.24 -9.73 31.02
N ILE A 134 0.00 -9.59 30.53
CA ILE A 134 0.55 -10.39 29.45
C ILE A 134 1.73 -11.21 29.99
N ARG A 135 1.62 -12.55 29.94
CA ARG A 135 2.71 -13.44 30.29
C ARG A 135 3.61 -13.68 29.09
N GLY A 136 4.92 -13.75 29.30
CA GLY A 136 5.89 -14.09 28.27
C GLY A 136 7.11 -13.17 28.29
N ARG A 137 7.78 -13.07 27.13
CA ARG A 137 9.01 -12.30 26.96
C ARG A 137 8.82 -10.85 27.39
N GLU A 138 9.72 -10.33 28.22
CA GLU A 138 9.72 -8.93 28.63
C GLU A 138 9.61 -8.00 27.40
N ARG A 139 8.54 -7.23 27.37
CA ARG A 139 8.30 -6.22 26.34
C ARG A 139 8.36 -4.84 27.01
N THR A 140 9.16 -3.96 26.41
CA THR A 140 9.19 -2.57 26.88
C THR A 140 7.87 -1.87 26.56
N ALA A 141 7.47 -0.92 27.39
CA ALA A 141 6.25 -0.11 27.14
C ALA A 141 6.26 0.53 25.74
N GLY A 142 7.43 1.04 25.31
CA GLY A 142 7.60 1.58 23.94
C GLY A 142 7.43 0.54 22.84
N GLY A 143 7.84 -0.72 23.08
CA GLY A 143 7.62 -1.83 22.17
C GLY A 143 6.14 -2.19 21.99
N LEU A 144 5.39 -2.25 23.09
CA LEU A 144 3.94 -2.49 23.07
C LEU A 144 3.19 -1.33 22.40
N LEU A 145 3.57 -0.09 22.67
CA LEU A 145 3.00 1.08 22.01
C LEU A 145 3.27 1.07 20.50
N SER A 146 4.47 0.67 20.07
CA SER A 146 4.81 0.51 18.66
C SER A 146 3.95 -0.56 17.97
N ILE A 147 3.67 -1.68 18.67
CA ILE A 147 2.81 -2.75 18.14
C ILE A 147 1.36 -2.24 18.02
N ALA A 148 0.84 -1.59 19.06
CA ALA A 148 -0.51 -1.04 19.05
C ALA A 148 -0.71 0.03 17.96
N SER A 149 0.28 0.85 17.66
CA SER A 149 0.18 1.95 16.69
C SER A 149 0.68 1.56 15.29
N THR A 150 1.99 1.39 15.15
CA THR A 150 2.66 1.23 13.85
C THR A 150 2.41 -0.14 13.24
N ASP A 151 2.54 -1.22 14.05
CA ASP A 151 2.37 -2.58 13.51
C ASP A 151 0.92 -2.89 13.16
N SER A 152 -0.04 -2.39 13.95
CA SER A 152 -1.47 -2.51 13.63
C SER A 152 -1.81 -1.86 12.29
N ASN A 153 -1.29 -0.65 12.01
CA ASN A 153 -1.48 0.00 10.72
C ASN A 153 -0.83 -0.77 9.57
N LYS A 154 0.42 -1.20 9.72
CA LYS A 154 1.12 -1.99 8.69
C LYS A 154 0.49 -3.36 8.45
N ALA A 155 -0.09 -3.99 9.48
CA ALA A 155 -0.84 -5.22 9.32
C ALA A 155 -2.13 -5.00 8.52
N ALA A 156 -2.83 -3.89 8.77
CA ALA A 156 -4.04 -3.50 8.03
C ALA A 156 -3.76 -3.22 6.55
N GLU A 157 -2.56 -2.74 6.18
CA GLU A 157 -2.17 -2.51 4.78
C GLU A 157 -2.27 -3.76 3.88
N ILE A 158 -2.42 -4.96 4.46
CA ILE A 158 -2.66 -6.19 3.69
C ILE A 158 -3.91 -6.09 2.81
N VAL A 159 -4.91 -5.27 3.18
CA VAL A 159 -6.12 -5.00 2.40
C VAL A 159 -5.79 -4.40 1.03
N VAL A 160 -4.79 -3.52 0.97
CA VAL A 160 -4.35 -2.90 -0.30
C VAL A 160 -3.87 -3.95 -1.29
N MET A 161 -3.32 -5.07 -0.78
CA MET A 161 -2.85 -6.19 -1.60
C MET A 161 -3.98 -7.07 -2.15
N THR A 162 -5.22 -6.85 -1.77
CA THR A 162 -6.39 -7.51 -2.37
C THR A 162 -7.03 -6.67 -3.47
N VAL A 163 -6.84 -5.36 -3.48
CA VAL A 163 -7.47 -4.42 -4.42
C VAL A 163 -6.60 -4.19 -5.65
N PHE A 164 -5.36 -3.72 -5.48
CA PHE A 164 -4.50 -3.36 -6.61
C PHE A 164 -4.14 -4.52 -7.53
N PRO A 165 -3.68 -5.69 -7.02
CA PRO A 165 -3.30 -6.79 -7.91
C PRO A 165 -4.47 -7.32 -8.76
N VAL A 166 -5.69 -7.29 -8.22
CA VAL A 166 -6.89 -7.68 -9.00
C VAL A 166 -7.11 -6.70 -10.16
N ALA A 167 -7.00 -5.40 -9.91
CA ALA A 167 -7.15 -4.39 -10.94
C ALA A 167 -6.00 -4.44 -11.97
N GLU A 168 -4.75 -4.62 -11.53
CA GLU A 168 -3.58 -4.72 -12.39
C GLU A 168 -3.64 -5.97 -13.28
N LEU A 169 -3.90 -7.14 -12.72
CA LEU A 169 -4.05 -8.38 -13.49
C LEU A 169 -5.25 -8.32 -14.45
N GLY A 170 -6.38 -7.79 -13.98
CA GLY A 170 -7.57 -7.61 -14.81
C GLY A 170 -7.33 -6.66 -15.98
N SER A 171 -6.57 -5.57 -15.78
CA SER A 171 -6.23 -4.64 -16.86
C SER A 171 -5.24 -5.24 -17.87
N ILE A 172 -4.26 -6.02 -17.41
CA ILE A 172 -3.34 -6.76 -18.30
C ILE A 172 -4.12 -7.75 -19.14
N LEU A 173 -5.05 -8.51 -18.54
CA LEU A 173 -5.89 -9.46 -19.26
C LEU A 173 -6.80 -8.75 -20.28
N TYR A 174 -7.41 -7.61 -19.88
CA TYR A 174 -8.21 -6.80 -20.80
C TYR A 174 -7.41 -6.35 -22.01
N VAL A 175 -6.20 -5.79 -21.79
CA VAL A 175 -5.32 -5.38 -22.89
C VAL A 175 -4.93 -6.57 -23.77
N ALA A 176 -4.58 -7.71 -23.17
CA ALA A 176 -4.25 -8.91 -23.94
C ALA A 176 -5.42 -9.37 -24.83
N VAL A 177 -6.65 -9.39 -24.31
CA VAL A 177 -7.86 -9.73 -25.06
C VAL A 177 -8.12 -8.75 -26.20
N VAL A 178 -8.00 -7.44 -25.96
CA VAL A 178 -8.18 -6.42 -26.99
C VAL A 178 -7.14 -6.54 -28.09
N VAL A 179 -5.86 -6.67 -27.74
CA VAL A 179 -4.79 -6.79 -28.74
C VAL A 179 -4.93 -8.11 -29.52
N LEU A 180 -5.34 -9.20 -28.84
CA LEU A 180 -5.62 -10.49 -29.48
C LEU A 180 -6.79 -10.39 -30.50
N SER A 181 -7.81 -9.56 -30.20
CA SER A 181 -8.91 -9.33 -31.14
C SER A 181 -8.53 -8.49 -32.37
N ILE A 182 -7.48 -7.67 -32.28
CA ILE A 182 -6.91 -6.91 -33.40
C ILE A 182 -6.04 -7.83 -34.25
N HIS A 183 -5.06 -8.49 -33.63
CA HIS A 183 -4.18 -9.44 -34.31
C HIS A 183 -3.64 -10.47 -33.30
N TRP A 184 -3.80 -11.77 -33.61
CA TRP A 184 -3.49 -12.85 -32.67
C TRP A 184 -2.00 -12.92 -32.25
N GLN A 185 -1.08 -12.65 -33.19
CA GLN A 185 0.37 -12.67 -32.92
C GLN A 185 0.75 -11.55 -31.93
N LEU A 186 0.17 -10.36 -32.10
CA LEU A 186 0.41 -9.22 -31.18
C LEU A 186 -0.17 -9.49 -29.80
N GLY A 187 -1.38 -10.07 -29.74
CA GLY A 187 -1.98 -10.47 -28.47
C GLY A 187 -1.15 -11.51 -27.73
N LEU A 188 -0.62 -12.50 -28.43
CA LEU A 188 0.30 -13.49 -27.87
C LEU A 188 1.60 -12.84 -27.38
N ALA A 189 2.15 -11.90 -28.13
CA ALA A 189 3.35 -11.16 -27.73
C ALA A 189 3.13 -10.34 -26.45
N VAL A 190 1.94 -9.73 -26.27
CA VAL A 190 1.56 -9.06 -25.04
C VAL A 190 1.45 -10.06 -23.88
N LEU A 191 0.77 -11.19 -24.12
CA LEU A 191 0.53 -12.21 -23.09
C LEU A 191 1.83 -12.86 -22.59
N VAL A 192 2.80 -13.09 -23.47
CA VAL A 192 4.12 -13.65 -23.14
C VAL A 192 5.07 -12.57 -22.62
N GLY A 193 5.03 -11.38 -23.18
CA GLY A 193 5.89 -10.26 -22.79
C GLY A 193 5.62 -9.77 -21.38
N ALA A 194 4.35 -9.78 -20.95
CA ALA A 194 3.95 -9.36 -19.60
C ALA A 194 4.70 -10.13 -18.49
N PRO A 195 4.63 -11.47 -18.42
CA PRO A 195 5.36 -12.24 -17.40
C PRO A 195 6.87 -12.07 -17.50
N LEU A 196 7.41 -11.91 -18.72
CA LEU A 196 8.84 -11.71 -18.93
C LEU A 196 9.31 -10.38 -18.31
N VAL A 197 8.60 -9.28 -18.57
CA VAL A 197 8.90 -7.96 -17.96
C VAL A 197 8.84 -8.04 -16.45
N VAL A 198 7.80 -8.69 -15.89
CA VAL A 198 7.66 -8.90 -14.43
C VAL A 198 8.83 -9.72 -13.89
N ALA A 199 9.18 -10.84 -14.52
CA ALA A 199 10.26 -11.72 -14.07
C ALA A 199 11.63 -10.99 -14.06
N LEU A 200 11.93 -10.23 -15.10
CA LEU A 200 13.14 -9.41 -15.21
C LEU A 200 13.18 -8.32 -14.14
N SER A 201 12.05 -7.64 -13.90
CA SER A 201 11.92 -6.61 -12.87
C SER A 201 12.13 -7.18 -11.46
N VAL A 202 11.53 -8.34 -11.15
CA VAL A 202 11.71 -9.04 -9.86
C VAL A 202 13.17 -9.47 -9.68
N ARG A 203 13.81 -9.98 -10.73
CA ARG A 203 15.22 -10.38 -10.67
C ARG A 203 16.14 -9.18 -10.46
N ALA A 204 15.89 -8.06 -11.12
CA ALA A 204 16.62 -6.82 -10.95
C ALA A 204 16.46 -6.19 -9.56
N ALA A 205 15.32 -6.43 -8.90
CA ALA A 205 15.03 -5.92 -7.56
C ALA A 205 15.77 -6.66 -6.42
N ARG A 206 16.28 -7.88 -6.65
CA ARG A 206 16.92 -8.72 -5.60
C ARG A 206 18.09 -8.03 -4.89
N PRO A 207 19.05 -7.38 -5.58
CA PRO A 207 20.19 -6.74 -4.93
C PRO A 207 19.79 -5.52 -4.07
N LEU A 208 18.67 -4.87 -4.39
CA LEU A 208 18.19 -3.71 -3.66
C LEU A 208 17.77 -4.06 -2.23
N ARG A 209 17.17 -5.26 -2.02
CA ARG A 209 16.68 -5.69 -0.70
C ARG A 209 17.80 -5.81 0.33
N SER A 210 18.93 -6.45 -0.03
CA SER A 210 20.08 -6.58 0.86
C SER A 210 20.69 -5.22 1.19
N ARG A 211 20.91 -4.37 0.17
CA ARG A 211 21.48 -3.03 0.36
C ARG A 211 20.58 -2.11 1.19
N ALA A 212 19.25 -2.23 1.03
CA ALA A 212 18.31 -1.49 1.87
C ALA A 212 18.38 -1.92 3.35
N ALA A 213 18.61 -3.21 3.63
CA ALA A 213 18.83 -3.71 4.98
C ALA A 213 20.14 -3.18 5.57
N ASP A 214 21.25 -3.22 4.79
CA ASP A 214 22.54 -2.68 5.20
C ASP A 214 22.47 -1.18 5.53
N ARG A 215 21.77 -0.41 4.68
CA ARG A 215 21.49 1.02 4.93
C ARG A 215 20.74 1.22 6.24
N GLN A 216 19.67 0.44 6.47
CA GLN A 216 18.86 0.57 7.68
C GLN A 216 19.68 0.27 8.94
N GLN A 217 20.55 -0.74 8.88
CA GLN A 217 21.46 -1.08 9.97
C GLN A 217 22.47 0.04 10.24
N ALA A 218 23.10 0.59 9.20
CA ALA A 218 24.05 1.69 9.34
C ALA A 218 23.40 2.95 9.92
N LEU A 219 22.19 3.30 9.47
CA LEU A 219 21.41 4.42 10.03
C LEU A 219 21.05 4.19 11.50
N ALA A 220 20.67 2.97 11.89
CA ALA A 220 20.36 2.62 13.27
C ALA A 220 21.60 2.75 14.17
N GLN A 221 22.80 2.34 13.70
CA GLN A 221 24.06 2.49 14.43
C GLN A 221 24.43 3.97 14.61
N ALA A 222 24.27 4.80 13.57
CA ALA A 222 24.50 6.23 13.65
C ALA A 222 23.53 6.91 14.64
N ALA A 223 22.25 6.53 14.61
CA ALA A 223 21.24 7.04 15.54
C ALA A 223 21.53 6.64 17.00
N ALA A 224 21.93 5.38 17.24
CA ALA A 224 22.31 4.92 18.56
C ALA A 224 23.53 5.68 19.10
N ALA A 225 24.56 5.86 18.27
CA ALA A 225 25.77 6.64 18.66
C ALA A 225 25.45 8.10 18.99
N ALA A 226 24.48 8.72 18.27
CA ALA A 226 24.00 10.06 18.59
C ALA A 226 23.24 10.10 19.92
N ALA A 227 22.34 9.13 20.14
CA ALA A 227 21.57 9.01 21.39
C ALA A 227 22.49 8.82 22.61
N ASP A 228 23.49 7.94 22.51
CA ASP A 228 24.49 7.69 23.57
C ASP A 228 25.28 8.97 23.89
N ALA A 229 25.68 9.74 22.85
CA ALA A 229 26.42 10.99 23.02
C ALA A 229 25.56 12.06 23.73
N VAL A 230 24.26 12.12 23.43
CA VAL A 230 23.32 13.07 24.09
C VAL A 230 23.03 12.64 25.54
N GLN A 231 22.77 11.34 25.78
CA GLN A 231 22.53 10.84 27.14
C GLN A 231 23.77 10.98 28.03
N GLY A 232 24.96 10.74 27.48
CA GLY A 232 26.23 10.90 28.17
C GLY A 232 26.82 12.31 28.14
N LEU A 233 26.09 13.33 27.66
CA LEU A 233 26.67 14.67 27.37
C LEU A 233 27.38 15.32 28.55
N ARG A 234 26.86 15.14 29.76
CA ARG A 234 27.50 15.66 31.00
C ARG A 234 28.87 15.02 31.21
N ILE A 235 28.99 13.71 31.03
CA ILE A 235 30.21 12.95 31.19
C ILE A 235 31.22 13.33 30.09
N VAL A 236 30.75 13.39 28.84
CA VAL A 236 31.54 13.72 27.65
C VAL A 236 32.17 15.13 27.80
N LYS A 237 31.41 16.11 28.30
CA LYS A 237 31.91 17.47 28.58
C LYS A 237 32.82 17.52 29.80
N GLY A 238 32.48 16.81 30.88
CA GLY A 238 33.28 16.79 32.09
C GLY A 238 34.67 16.18 31.89
N LEU A 239 34.77 15.15 31.05
CA LEU A 239 36.04 14.49 30.70
C LEU A 239 36.77 15.16 29.53
N GLY A 240 36.21 16.17 28.89
CA GLY A 240 36.84 16.88 27.75
C GLY A 240 36.93 16.05 26.46
N VAL A 241 36.20 14.89 26.34
CA VAL A 241 36.32 13.94 25.22
C VAL A 241 35.40 14.25 24.04
N VAL A 242 34.87 15.46 23.92
CA VAL A 242 33.96 15.90 22.86
C VAL A 242 34.51 15.63 21.47
N ALA A 243 35.82 15.91 21.23
CA ALA A 243 36.44 15.69 19.93
C ALA A 243 36.50 14.21 19.54
N THR A 244 36.68 13.30 20.49
CA THR A 244 36.69 11.86 20.27
C THR A 244 35.31 11.34 19.95
N MET A 245 34.28 11.79 20.70
CA MET A 245 32.91 11.45 20.42
C MET A 245 32.44 11.95 19.04
N ARG A 246 32.83 13.18 18.66
CA ARG A 246 32.54 13.72 17.33
C ARG A 246 33.18 12.88 16.21
N ARG A 247 34.42 12.46 16.36
CA ARG A 247 35.10 11.59 15.38
C ARG A 247 34.42 10.25 15.27
N ARG A 248 34.00 9.64 16.40
CA ARG A 248 33.27 8.38 16.42
C ARG A 248 31.94 8.49 15.70
N TYR A 249 31.17 9.52 15.99
CA TYR A 249 29.89 9.77 15.29
C TYR A 249 30.09 10.02 13.79
N HIS A 250 31.12 10.77 13.41
CA HIS A 250 31.48 10.98 12.01
C HIS A 250 31.76 9.67 11.29
N GLY A 251 32.40 8.69 11.92
CA GLY A 251 32.65 7.37 11.36
C GLY A 251 31.33 6.62 11.08
N TYR A 252 30.39 6.61 12.02
CA TYR A 252 29.07 5.99 11.80
C TYR A 252 28.24 6.73 10.75
N SER A 253 28.28 8.05 10.76
CA SER A 253 27.56 8.88 9.80
C SER A 253 28.10 8.69 8.36
N SER A 254 29.42 8.60 8.17
CA SER A 254 30.01 8.33 6.86
C SER A 254 29.65 6.92 6.36
N THR A 255 29.68 5.92 7.25
CA THR A 255 29.22 4.56 6.90
C THR A 255 27.74 4.54 6.47
N ALA A 256 26.89 5.29 7.18
CA ALA A 256 25.48 5.41 6.83
C ALA A 256 25.28 6.15 5.49
N LEU A 257 26.09 7.18 5.22
CA LEU A 257 26.09 7.88 3.93
C LEU A 257 26.49 6.93 2.79
N ASP A 258 27.58 6.20 2.94
CA ASP A 258 28.06 5.25 1.94
C ASP A 258 27.02 4.14 1.66
N ALA A 259 26.41 3.60 2.70
CA ALA A 259 25.34 2.61 2.56
C ALA A 259 24.12 3.20 1.84
N THR A 260 23.77 4.46 2.12
CA THR A 260 22.68 5.18 1.46
C THR A 260 22.97 5.41 -0.02
N VAL A 261 24.16 5.88 -0.36
CA VAL A 261 24.59 6.11 -1.75
C VAL A 261 24.58 4.80 -2.54
N ARG A 262 25.09 3.70 -1.96
CA ARG A 262 25.04 2.36 -2.60
C ARG A 262 23.62 1.87 -2.81
N THR A 263 22.72 2.12 -1.86
CA THR A 263 21.31 1.74 -1.99
C THR A 263 20.64 2.56 -3.08
N ASN A 264 20.83 3.87 -3.11
CA ASN A 264 20.26 4.75 -4.13
C ASN A 264 20.81 4.40 -5.54
N ALA A 265 22.09 4.06 -5.65
CA ALA A 265 22.66 3.58 -6.92
C ALA A 265 22.03 2.25 -7.37
N ALA A 266 21.70 1.35 -6.43
CA ALA A 266 20.99 0.12 -6.75
C ALA A 266 19.54 0.37 -7.16
N GLU A 267 18.87 1.34 -6.54
CA GLU A 267 17.52 1.76 -6.89
C GLU A 267 17.49 2.42 -8.28
N ALA A 268 18.43 3.32 -8.56
CA ALA A 268 18.58 3.94 -9.88
C ALA A 268 18.83 2.89 -10.98
N ARG A 269 19.69 1.88 -10.69
CA ARG A 269 19.92 0.76 -11.62
C ARG A 269 18.67 -0.07 -11.84
N LEU A 270 17.90 -0.36 -10.77
CA LEU A 270 16.63 -1.07 -10.89
C LEU A 270 15.66 -0.30 -11.78
N THR A 271 15.49 1.00 -11.54
CA THR A 271 14.62 1.87 -12.35
C THR A 271 15.08 1.86 -13.82
N MET A 272 16.36 2.07 -14.06
CA MET A 272 16.92 2.04 -15.42
C MET A 272 16.63 0.71 -16.13
N VAL A 273 16.89 -0.43 -15.48
CA VAL A 273 16.64 -1.76 -16.08
C VAL A 273 15.15 -1.95 -16.33
N THR A 274 14.30 -1.59 -15.39
CA THR A 274 12.84 -1.79 -15.52
C THR A 274 12.26 -0.93 -16.64
N GLU A 275 12.66 0.34 -16.72
CA GLU A 275 12.22 1.25 -17.78
C GLU A 275 12.78 0.85 -19.15
N SER A 276 14.05 0.45 -19.21
CA SER A 276 14.67 -0.02 -20.46
C SER A 276 13.99 -1.29 -20.97
N VAL A 277 13.71 -2.27 -20.12
CA VAL A 277 12.98 -3.49 -20.49
C VAL A 277 11.57 -3.15 -20.98
N GLY A 278 10.88 -2.24 -20.30
CA GLY A 278 9.57 -1.75 -20.73
C GLY A 278 9.63 -1.04 -22.09
N ALA A 279 10.62 -0.17 -22.29
CA ALA A 279 10.81 0.54 -23.56
C ALA A 279 11.14 -0.43 -24.73
N VAL A 280 12.06 -1.37 -24.51
CA VAL A 280 12.40 -2.41 -25.50
C VAL A 280 11.16 -3.25 -25.85
N TYR A 281 10.35 -3.62 -24.85
CA TYR A 281 9.11 -4.33 -25.08
C TYR A 281 8.13 -3.52 -25.96
N VAL A 282 7.90 -2.24 -25.66
CA VAL A 282 7.02 -1.36 -26.45
C VAL A 282 7.55 -1.20 -27.87
N VAL A 283 8.86 -0.97 -28.04
CA VAL A 283 9.49 -0.85 -29.35
C VAL A 283 9.36 -2.14 -30.15
N ALA A 284 9.60 -3.30 -29.54
CA ALA A 284 9.46 -4.60 -30.21
C ALA A 284 8.02 -4.85 -30.70
N ILE A 285 7.02 -4.55 -29.84
CA ILE A 285 5.61 -4.63 -30.24
C ILE A 285 5.29 -3.62 -31.35
N GLY A 286 5.79 -2.38 -31.25
CA GLY A 286 5.58 -1.34 -32.25
C GLY A 286 6.15 -1.69 -33.61
N VAL A 287 7.39 -2.21 -33.65
CA VAL A 287 8.05 -2.67 -34.91
C VAL A 287 7.28 -3.84 -35.49
N THR A 288 6.90 -4.83 -34.66
CA THR A 288 6.13 -5.99 -35.12
C THR A 288 4.77 -5.57 -35.66
N ALA A 289 4.06 -4.69 -34.94
CA ALA A 289 2.77 -4.18 -35.39
C ALA A 289 2.89 -3.34 -36.67
N GLY A 290 3.94 -2.53 -36.79
CA GLY A 290 4.23 -1.76 -37.98
C GLY A 290 4.53 -2.68 -39.20
N TRP A 291 5.29 -3.74 -38.98
CA TRP A 291 5.56 -4.74 -40.03
C TRP A 291 4.29 -5.48 -40.48
N ILE A 292 3.44 -5.88 -39.54
CA ILE A 292 2.12 -6.47 -39.82
C ILE A 292 1.22 -5.47 -40.56
N ALA A 293 1.22 -4.20 -40.14
CA ALA A 293 0.41 -3.16 -40.80
C ALA A 293 0.75 -3.00 -42.28
N LEU A 294 2.02 -3.17 -42.65
CA LEU A 294 2.47 -3.08 -44.03
C LEU A 294 2.13 -4.32 -44.88
N HIS A 295 1.97 -5.51 -44.28
CA HIS A 295 1.78 -6.77 -44.98
C HIS A 295 0.36 -7.33 -44.85
N ASP A 296 -0.26 -7.22 -43.65
CA ASP A 296 -1.55 -7.82 -43.31
C ASP A 296 -2.70 -6.80 -43.19
N GLY A 297 -2.47 -5.51 -43.55
CA GLY A 297 -3.53 -4.52 -43.70
C GLY A 297 -4.11 -3.97 -42.42
N LEU A 298 -3.32 -3.89 -41.33
CA LEU A 298 -3.77 -3.14 -40.12
C LEU A 298 -3.95 -1.66 -40.43
N SER A 299 -5.03 -1.05 -39.93
CA SER A 299 -5.23 0.40 -40.00
C SER A 299 -4.22 1.17 -39.17
N VAL A 300 -4.01 2.46 -39.49
CA VAL A 300 -3.15 3.36 -38.71
C VAL A 300 -3.68 3.49 -37.27
N GLY A 301 -5.00 3.57 -37.08
CA GLY A 301 -5.60 3.63 -35.76
C GLY A 301 -5.43 2.35 -34.96
N GLN A 302 -5.49 1.18 -35.62
CA GLN A 302 -5.19 -0.10 -34.96
C GLN A 302 -3.73 -0.17 -34.50
N LEU A 303 -2.78 0.28 -35.33
CA LEU A 303 -1.37 0.38 -34.98
C LEU A 303 -1.16 1.25 -33.73
N ILE A 304 -1.75 2.47 -33.72
CA ILE A 304 -1.66 3.37 -32.58
C ILE A 304 -2.32 2.77 -31.32
N THR A 305 -3.44 2.08 -31.49
CA THR A 305 -4.11 1.37 -30.39
C THR A 305 -3.19 0.32 -29.76
N VAL A 306 -2.56 -0.52 -30.57
CA VAL A 306 -1.65 -1.59 -30.08
C VAL A 306 -0.45 -1.00 -29.36
N VAL A 307 0.20 0.01 -29.93
CA VAL A 307 1.36 0.69 -29.31
C VAL A 307 0.94 1.36 -27.99
N GLY A 308 -0.18 2.09 -27.96
CA GLY A 308 -0.69 2.75 -26.78
C GLY A 308 -1.08 1.77 -25.66
N LEU A 309 -1.75 0.66 -26.00
CA LEU A 309 -2.07 -0.40 -25.05
C LEU A 309 -0.82 -1.10 -24.51
N SER A 310 0.18 -1.34 -25.36
CA SER A 310 1.46 -1.93 -24.94
C SER A 310 2.22 -1.01 -23.98
N GLN A 311 2.21 0.28 -24.23
CA GLN A 311 2.81 1.28 -23.33
C GLN A 311 2.06 1.34 -21.98
N TYR A 312 0.73 1.33 -22.02
CA TYR A 312 -0.10 1.34 -20.82
C TYR A 312 0.20 0.14 -19.89
N VAL A 313 0.36 -1.06 -20.47
CA VAL A 313 0.52 -2.31 -19.72
C VAL A 313 1.85 -2.36 -18.94
N VAL A 314 2.89 -1.66 -19.36
CA VAL A 314 4.20 -1.65 -18.68
C VAL A 314 4.08 -1.21 -17.22
N MET A 315 3.26 -0.21 -16.91
CA MET A 315 3.11 0.30 -15.54
C MET A 315 2.51 -0.73 -14.58
N PRO A 316 1.34 -1.35 -14.85
CA PRO A 316 0.82 -2.43 -14.01
C PRO A 316 1.80 -3.59 -13.82
N MET A 317 2.50 -4.01 -14.88
CA MET A 317 3.50 -5.08 -14.80
C MET A 317 4.63 -4.75 -13.83
N THR A 318 5.17 -3.56 -13.91
CA THR A 318 6.29 -3.13 -13.05
C THR A 318 5.85 -2.97 -11.59
N MET A 319 4.62 -2.51 -11.35
CA MET A 319 4.05 -2.36 -9.99
C MET A 319 3.84 -3.71 -9.32
N LEU A 320 3.27 -4.71 -10.01
CA LEU A 320 3.17 -6.08 -9.52
C LEU A 320 4.53 -6.66 -9.14
N GLY A 321 5.54 -6.49 -9.99
CA GLY A 321 6.88 -7.04 -9.78
C GLY A 321 7.63 -6.41 -8.60
N ARG A 322 7.53 -5.09 -8.42
CA ARG A 322 8.31 -4.33 -7.42
C ARG A 322 7.69 -4.30 -6.04
N ASN A 323 6.41 -4.03 -5.94
CA ASN A 323 5.78 -3.61 -4.70
C ASN A 323 5.06 -4.73 -3.96
N PHE A 324 4.45 -5.69 -4.67
CA PHE A 324 3.61 -6.71 -4.07
C PHE A 324 4.31 -7.53 -2.99
N ALA A 325 5.42 -8.18 -3.32
CA ALA A 325 6.13 -9.06 -2.39
C ALA A 325 6.69 -8.31 -1.17
N THR A 326 7.14 -7.07 -1.36
CA THR A 326 7.69 -6.25 -0.27
C THR A 326 6.60 -5.82 0.70
N ARG A 327 5.46 -5.35 0.20
CA ARG A 327 4.33 -4.93 1.05
C ARG A 327 3.73 -6.11 1.80
N VAL A 328 3.51 -7.25 1.12
CA VAL A 328 3.03 -8.47 1.79
C VAL A 328 4.00 -8.90 2.91
N ALA A 329 5.31 -8.85 2.68
CA ALA A 329 6.30 -9.21 3.70
C ALA A 329 6.27 -8.27 4.92
N ILE A 330 6.11 -6.96 4.70
CA ILE A 330 5.98 -5.97 5.78
C ILE A 330 4.70 -6.22 6.59
N SER A 331 3.55 -6.33 5.91
CA SER A 331 2.27 -6.61 6.59
C SER A 331 2.29 -7.95 7.32
N ALA A 332 2.95 -8.97 6.78
CA ALA A 332 3.10 -10.27 7.43
C ALA A 332 4.01 -10.21 8.68
N ALA A 333 5.09 -9.43 8.64
CA ALA A 333 5.97 -9.25 9.78
C ALA A 333 5.28 -8.49 10.92
N SER A 334 4.60 -7.39 10.62
CA SER A 334 3.82 -6.61 11.59
C SER A 334 2.62 -7.40 12.11
N GLY A 335 1.91 -8.09 11.23
CA GLY A 335 0.80 -8.97 11.62
C GLY A 335 1.21 -10.11 12.54
N ARG A 336 2.41 -10.66 12.40
CA ARG A 336 2.95 -11.64 13.36
C ARG A 336 3.12 -11.06 14.75
N ARG A 337 3.71 -9.84 14.86
CA ARG A 337 3.90 -9.18 16.16
C ARG A 337 2.57 -8.83 16.83
N VAL A 338 1.60 -8.32 16.05
CA VAL A 338 0.23 -8.10 16.54
C VAL A 338 -0.38 -9.39 17.06
N ARG A 339 -0.32 -10.46 16.28
CA ARG A 339 -0.86 -11.77 16.63
C ARG A 339 -0.18 -12.38 17.87
N GLU A 340 1.13 -12.18 18.05
CA GLU A 340 1.87 -12.60 19.24
C GLU A 340 1.40 -11.90 20.52
N VAL A 341 1.00 -10.64 20.43
CA VAL A 341 0.41 -9.92 21.58
C VAL A 341 -1.00 -10.42 21.87
N LEU A 342 -1.82 -10.61 20.83
CA LEU A 342 -3.21 -11.06 20.99
C LEU A 342 -3.28 -12.50 21.54
N ASN A 343 -2.35 -13.38 21.16
CA ASN A 343 -2.30 -14.77 21.60
C ASN A 343 -1.43 -15.01 22.86
N ALA A 344 -0.83 -13.96 23.40
CA ALA A 344 -0.01 -14.11 24.59
C ALA A 344 -0.87 -14.62 25.78
N PRO A 345 -0.42 -15.63 26.54
CA PRO A 345 -1.15 -16.11 27.70
C PRO A 345 -1.28 -15.02 28.76
N PHE A 346 -2.30 -15.11 29.58
CA PHE A 346 -2.49 -14.21 30.72
C PHE A 346 -1.45 -14.45 31.81
N ALA A 347 -1.03 -13.39 32.48
CA ALA A 347 -0.05 -13.48 33.55
C ALA A 347 -0.68 -14.01 34.86
N THR A 348 -1.95 -13.62 35.11
CA THR A 348 -2.72 -14.05 36.29
C THR A 348 -3.94 -14.86 35.87
N PRO A 349 -4.37 -15.88 36.69
CA PRO A 349 -5.64 -16.57 36.46
C PRO A 349 -6.85 -15.63 36.54
N ASP A 350 -7.98 -16.00 35.94
CA ASP A 350 -9.20 -15.21 35.90
C ASP A 350 -9.72 -14.86 37.31
N GLU A 351 -9.70 -15.80 38.25
CA GLU A 351 -10.14 -15.60 39.61
C GLU A 351 -9.35 -14.51 40.40
N ALA A 352 -8.03 -14.40 40.09
CA ALA A 352 -7.19 -13.37 40.73
C ALA A 352 -7.46 -11.96 40.14
N SER A 353 -7.92 -11.87 38.91
CA SER A 353 -8.29 -10.59 38.27
C SER A 353 -9.55 -10.00 38.86
N ASP A 354 -10.55 -10.84 39.12
CA ASP A 354 -11.82 -10.40 39.69
C ASP A 354 -11.65 -9.90 41.15
N ALA A 355 -10.82 -10.60 41.93
CA ALA A 355 -10.46 -10.17 43.29
C ALA A 355 -9.68 -8.84 43.29
N THR A 356 -8.75 -8.64 42.38
CA THR A 356 -7.96 -7.42 42.24
C THR A 356 -8.83 -6.25 41.79
N THR A 357 -9.73 -6.47 40.86
CA THR A 357 -10.66 -5.44 40.35
C THR A 357 -11.64 -5.03 41.43
N ALA A 358 -12.17 -6.01 42.20
CA ALA A 358 -13.05 -5.74 43.35
C ALA A 358 -12.33 -4.97 44.45
N ALA A 359 -11.07 -5.33 44.76
CA ALA A 359 -10.25 -4.62 45.77
C ALA A 359 -9.92 -3.17 45.35
N VAL A 360 -9.62 -2.93 44.06
CA VAL A 360 -9.36 -1.59 43.51
C VAL A 360 -10.65 -0.74 43.55
N LEU A 361 -11.78 -1.31 43.15
CA LEU A 361 -13.08 -0.62 43.22
C LEU A 361 -13.51 -0.32 44.69
N ALA A 362 -13.20 -1.22 45.62
CA ALA A 362 -13.45 -0.99 47.03
C ALA A 362 -12.49 0.04 47.68
N ALA A 363 -11.30 0.24 47.12
CA ALA A 363 -10.31 1.20 47.59
C ALA A 363 -10.50 2.62 47.03
N VAL A 364 -11.39 2.83 46.05
CA VAL A 364 -11.76 4.16 45.57
C VAL A 364 -12.69 4.80 46.61
N PRO A 365 -12.26 5.87 47.31
CA PRO A 365 -13.12 6.51 48.30
C PRO A 365 -14.40 7.05 47.63
N SER A 366 -15.55 6.67 48.16
CA SER A 366 -16.88 7.05 47.68
C SER A 366 -17.23 8.55 47.88
N GLY A 367 -16.24 9.45 47.78
CA GLY A 367 -16.32 10.85 48.19
C GLY A 367 -15.83 11.90 47.19
N ALA A 368 -15.66 11.58 45.93
CA ALA A 368 -15.40 12.63 44.93
C ALA A 368 -16.68 13.03 44.19
N THR A 369 -17.52 13.80 44.89
CA THR A 369 -18.48 14.69 44.21
C THR A 369 -17.70 15.70 43.38
N PRO A 370 -17.97 15.88 42.10
CA PRO A 370 -17.35 16.96 41.32
C PRO A 370 -17.86 18.28 41.89
N ALA A 371 -16.94 19.10 42.43
CA ALA A 371 -17.23 20.48 42.82
C ALA A 371 -17.65 21.25 41.56
N ALA A 372 -18.73 22.00 41.71
CA ALA A 372 -19.44 22.82 40.76
C ALA A 372 -18.57 23.81 39.97
#